data_a666e18f3d00dc049d4e0a7848748873
#
_entry.id   a666e18f3d00dc049d4e0a7848748873
#
_cell.length_a   1.000
_cell.length_b   1.000
_cell.length_c   1.000
_cell.angle_alpha   90.00
_cell.angle_beta   90.00
_cell.angle_gamma   90.00
#
_symmetry.space_group_name_H-M   'P 1'
#
loop_
_entity.id
_entity.type
_entity.pdbx_description
1 polymer ?
#
loop_
_entity_poly.entity_id
_entity_poly.type
_entity_poly.pdbx_seq_one_letter_code
_entity_poly.pdbx_strand_id
1 'polypeptide(L)'
;MNLKKVKRAIISVSDKSNLKKILPTLKKFKIQIISSGGSFKKIKSMKYNCTHVSKYTKFPEILGGRVKTLHPKIHGGILNIRKNKTHQNDLKKQNIQSIDLVIVDLYPFEKQIKIKSKKLIEYIDIGGPSLIRAAAKNFNDVTVISDINDYFQLTKELNINKGSTSIKFRKYMSAKAFGVTAYYDSVVSDWLNNQLSIKFPIRKMIHGKLIGRLRYGENPHQQGGLYKTSENLGIDKIHGKELSYNNYNDIYSALSILNTFKKNEGAVIIKHT
;
A
#
# COMPACT_ATOMS: atom_id res chain seq x y z
N MET A 1 -0.09 26.28 9.35
CA MET A 1 -0.18 24.88 8.84
C MET A 1 0.19 24.84 7.37
N ASN A 2 1.05 23.90 6.91
CA ASN A 2 1.37 23.75 5.49
C ASN A 2 0.30 22.87 4.81
N LEU A 3 -0.83 23.50 4.45
CA LEU A 3 -1.92 22.86 3.75
C LEU A 3 -1.69 22.90 2.23
N LYS A 4 -2.00 21.82 1.53
CA LYS A 4 -1.98 21.72 0.07
C LYS A 4 -3.37 21.39 -0.45
N LYS A 5 -3.91 22.27 -1.28
CA LYS A 5 -5.20 22.05 -1.94
C LYS A 5 -5.08 20.91 -2.95
N VAL A 6 -6.00 19.97 -2.88
CA VAL A 6 -6.10 18.88 -3.85
C VAL A 6 -7.02 19.34 -4.98
N LYS A 7 -6.47 19.45 -6.19
CA LYS A 7 -7.22 19.82 -7.40
C LYS A 7 -7.39 18.64 -8.35
N ARG A 8 -6.40 17.74 -8.38
CA ARG A 8 -6.39 16.60 -9.31
C ARG A 8 -5.89 15.33 -8.63
N ALA A 9 -6.59 14.24 -8.88
CA ALA A 9 -6.26 12.91 -8.38
C ALA A 9 -6.02 11.94 -9.54
N ILE A 10 -5.04 11.05 -9.42
CA ILE A 10 -4.96 9.84 -10.22
C ILE A 10 -5.40 8.64 -9.36
N ILE A 11 -6.28 7.81 -9.90
CA ILE A 11 -6.83 6.64 -9.21
C ILE A 11 -6.58 5.41 -10.08
N SER A 12 -5.79 4.47 -9.56
CA SER A 12 -5.51 3.18 -10.19
C SER A 12 -5.50 2.10 -9.12
N VAL A 13 -6.64 1.43 -8.93
CA VAL A 13 -6.82 0.47 -7.85
C VAL A 13 -7.19 -0.91 -8.38
N SER A 14 -6.61 -1.94 -7.78
CA SER A 14 -6.94 -3.34 -8.00
C SER A 14 -8.28 -3.66 -7.36
N ASP A 15 -8.48 -3.34 -6.08
CA ASP A 15 -9.75 -3.47 -5.39
C ASP A 15 -10.61 -2.20 -5.53
N LYS A 16 -11.73 -2.35 -6.20
CA LYS A 16 -12.67 -1.26 -6.52
C LYS A 16 -13.87 -1.18 -5.57
N SER A 17 -13.97 -2.09 -4.60
CA SER A 17 -15.15 -2.25 -3.73
C SER A 17 -15.44 -1.00 -2.91
N ASN A 18 -14.40 -0.34 -2.41
CA ASN A 18 -14.50 0.81 -1.52
C ASN A 18 -14.40 2.18 -2.20
N LEU A 19 -14.34 2.26 -3.53
CA LEU A 19 -14.34 3.55 -4.25
C LEU A 19 -15.53 4.43 -3.87
N LYS A 20 -16.70 3.82 -3.59
CA LYS A 20 -17.90 4.53 -3.12
C LYS A 20 -17.68 5.35 -1.84
N LYS A 21 -16.67 5.01 -1.02
CA LYS A 21 -16.36 5.73 0.23
C LYS A 21 -15.64 7.06 0.01
N ILE A 22 -14.88 7.21 -1.09
CA ILE A 22 -14.07 8.41 -1.35
C ILE A 22 -14.64 9.30 -2.45
N LEU A 23 -15.29 8.73 -3.48
CA LEU A 23 -15.77 9.47 -4.64
C LEU A 23 -16.72 10.63 -4.29
N PRO A 24 -17.65 10.50 -3.31
CA PRO A 24 -18.50 11.63 -2.87
C PRO A 24 -17.67 12.81 -2.38
N THR A 25 -16.62 12.56 -1.59
CA THR A 25 -15.72 13.60 -1.06
C THR A 25 -14.92 14.27 -2.17
N LEU A 26 -14.41 13.49 -3.13
CA LEU A 26 -13.70 14.07 -4.28
C LEU A 26 -14.63 14.96 -5.12
N LYS A 27 -15.88 14.54 -5.32
CA LYS A 27 -16.91 15.34 -6.03
C LYS A 27 -17.24 16.60 -5.25
N LYS A 28 -17.45 16.53 -3.94
CA LYS A 28 -17.73 17.67 -3.05
C LYS A 28 -16.68 18.77 -3.20
N PHE A 29 -15.42 18.41 -3.26
CA PHE A 29 -14.31 19.36 -3.41
C PHE A 29 -13.88 19.64 -4.85
N LYS A 30 -14.69 19.20 -5.84
CA LYS A 30 -14.45 19.41 -7.29
C LYS A 30 -13.06 18.90 -7.75
N ILE A 31 -12.59 17.82 -7.15
CA ILE A 31 -11.29 17.20 -7.49
C ILE A 31 -11.43 16.45 -8.82
N GLN A 32 -10.63 16.84 -9.82
CA GLN A 32 -10.60 16.17 -11.12
C GLN A 32 -9.97 14.78 -10.97
N ILE A 33 -10.59 13.77 -11.57
CA ILE A 33 -10.12 12.38 -11.49
C ILE A 33 -9.54 11.95 -12.83
N ILE A 34 -8.32 11.41 -12.81
CA ILE A 34 -7.71 10.68 -13.92
C ILE A 34 -7.64 9.22 -13.51
N SER A 35 -7.97 8.29 -14.42
CA SER A 35 -7.92 6.87 -14.12
C SER A 35 -7.74 6.05 -15.39
N SER A 36 -7.37 4.77 -15.23
CA SER A 36 -7.17 3.82 -16.34
C SER A 36 -7.89 2.50 -16.11
N GLY A 37 -8.04 1.72 -17.15
CA GLY A 37 -8.51 0.34 -17.10
C GLY A 37 -9.80 0.14 -16.30
N GLY A 38 -9.80 -0.88 -15.43
CA GLY A 38 -10.98 -1.24 -14.63
C GLY A 38 -11.41 -0.18 -13.63
N SER A 39 -10.48 0.60 -13.07
CA SER A 39 -10.81 1.71 -12.16
C SER A 39 -11.60 2.80 -12.88
N PHE A 40 -11.19 3.18 -14.09
CA PHE A 40 -11.93 4.12 -14.93
C PHE A 40 -13.36 3.63 -15.21
N LYS A 41 -13.51 2.37 -15.68
CA LYS A 41 -14.82 1.77 -15.96
C LYS A 41 -15.72 1.80 -14.71
N LYS A 42 -15.18 1.44 -13.54
CA LYS A 42 -15.93 1.43 -12.28
C LYS A 42 -16.37 2.83 -11.84
N ILE A 43 -15.48 3.84 -11.90
CA ILE A 43 -15.80 5.22 -11.56
C ILE A 43 -16.91 5.76 -12.47
N LYS A 44 -16.82 5.50 -13.78
CA LYS A 44 -17.84 5.91 -14.76
C LYS A 44 -19.18 5.22 -14.52
N SER A 45 -19.19 3.91 -14.21
CA SER A 45 -20.44 3.17 -13.90
C SER A 45 -21.15 3.71 -12.65
N MET A 46 -20.40 4.34 -11.73
CA MET A 46 -20.95 5.02 -10.55
C MET A 46 -21.36 6.48 -10.83
N LYS A 47 -21.40 6.90 -12.10
CA LYS A 47 -21.82 8.24 -12.56
C LYS A 47 -20.93 9.38 -12.04
N TYR A 48 -19.63 9.12 -11.80
CA TYR A 48 -18.67 10.18 -11.47
C TYR A 48 -17.87 10.60 -12.72
N ASN A 49 -17.54 11.91 -12.78
CA ASN A 49 -16.69 12.42 -13.84
C ASN A 49 -15.26 11.92 -13.66
N CYS A 50 -14.70 11.35 -14.73
CA CYS A 50 -13.36 10.80 -14.74
C CYS A 50 -12.78 10.91 -16.16
N THR A 51 -11.54 11.33 -16.28
CA THR A 51 -10.79 11.39 -17.53
C THR A 51 -9.96 10.11 -17.67
N HIS A 52 -10.06 9.44 -18.82
CA HIS A 52 -9.20 8.29 -19.09
C HIS A 52 -7.74 8.71 -19.25
N VAL A 53 -6.80 7.91 -18.75
CA VAL A 53 -5.37 8.23 -18.78
C VAL A 53 -4.86 8.49 -20.19
N SER A 54 -5.29 7.71 -21.18
CA SER A 54 -4.89 7.92 -22.58
C SER A 54 -5.37 9.27 -23.17
N LYS A 55 -6.56 9.72 -22.77
CA LYS A 55 -7.06 11.06 -23.15
C LYS A 55 -6.24 12.17 -22.50
N TYR A 56 -5.82 11.97 -21.24
CA TYR A 56 -4.99 12.93 -20.52
C TYR A 56 -3.56 13.01 -21.07
N THR A 57 -2.94 11.86 -21.31
CA THR A 57 -1.56 11.79 -21.83
C THR A 57 -1.48 12.07 -23.32
N LYS A 58 -2.56 11.86 -24.07
CA LYS A 58 -2.63 11.77 -25.53
C LYS A 58 -1.78 10.62 -26.08
N PHE A 59 -1.61 9.56 -25.30
CA PHE A 59 -0.88 8.36 -25.65
C PHE A 59 -1.73 7.12 -25.34
N PRO A 60 -1.83 6.12 -26.24
CA PRO A 60 -2.64 4.92 -26.01
C PRO A 60 -2.03 4.03 -24.92
N GLU A 61 -2.83 3.17 -24.34
CA GLU A 61 -2.33 2.05 -23.57
C GLU A 61 -1.72 1.03 -24.55
N ILE A 62 -0.49 0.58 -24.28
CA ILE A 62 0.25 -0.34 -25.15
C ILE A 62 0.68 -1.60 -24.41
N LEU A 63 1.20 -2.58 -25.15
CA LEU A 63 1.70 -3.86 -24.63
C LEU A 63 0.63 -4.59 -23.78
N GLY A 64 -0.61 -4.66 -24.29
CA GLY A 64 -1.71 -5.28 -23.55
C GLY A 64 -2.05 -4.59 -22.22
N GLY A 65 -1.67 -3.31 -22.09
CA GLY A 65 -1.92 -2.51 -20.89
C GLY A 65 -0.82 -2.61 -19.83
N ARG A 66 0.34 -3.20 -20.13
CA ARG A 66 1.51 -3.14 -19.24
C ARG A 66 2.06 -1.71 -19.11
N VAL A 67 1.87 -0.87 -20.14
CA VAL A 67 2.26 0.55 -20.14
C VAL A 67 1.00 1.40 -20.29
N LYS A 68 0.64 2.10 -19.22
CA LYS A 68 -0.53 3.00 -19.13
C LYS A 68 -0.18 4.31 -18.46
N THR A 69 0.35 4.21 -17.23
CA THR A 69 0.65 5.34 -16.34
C THR A 69 2.13 5.69 -16.30
N LEU A 70 3.00 4.86 -16.88
CA LEU A 70 4.43 5.13 -17.05
C LEU A 70 4.62 6.16 -18.18
N HIS A 71 4.27 7.40 -17.91
CA HIS A 71 4.28 8.47 -18.91
C HIS A 71 4.79 9.78 -18.29
N PRO A 72 5.63 10.58 -18.99
CA PRO A 72 6.18 11.85 -18.47
C PRO A 72 5.11 12.82 -17.98
N LYS A 73 3.94 12.91 -18.62
CA LYS A 73 2.85 13.77 -18.15
C LYS A 73 2.29 13.37 -16.80
N ILE A 74 2.25 12.08 -16.49
CA ILE A 74 1.79 11.58 -15.19
C ILE A 74 2.88 11.83 -14.14
N HIS A 75 4.08 11.33 -14.38
CA HIS A 75 5.18 11.45 -13.41
C HIS A 75 5.65 12.88 -13.22
N GLY A 76 5.71 13.70 -14.27
CA GLY A 76 5.98 15.12 -14.17
C GLY A 76 4.91 15.87 -13.37
N GLY A 77 3.62 15.51 -13.58
CA GLY A 77 2.51 16.02 -12.77
C GLY A 77 2.62 15.69 -11.28
N ILE A 78 3.18 14.52 -10.92
CA ILE A 78 3.38 14.09 -9.53
C ILE A 78 4.68 14.68 -8.95
N LEU A 79 5.80 14.56 -9.66
CA LEU A 79 7.13 14.83 -9.11
C LEU A 79 7.51 16.32 -9.08
N ASN A 80 6.76 17.20 -9.77
CA ASN A 80 7.10 18.62 -9.76
C ASN A 80 6.99 19.24 -8.37
N ILE A 81 8.01 20.00 -7.99
CA ILE A 81 8.03 20.80 -6.77
C ILE A 81 7.31 22.11 -7.07
N ARG A 82 6.17 22.36 -6.39
CA ARG A 82 5.25 23.47 -6.69
C ARG A 82 5.90 24.86 -6.58
N LYS A 83 6.90 25.00 -5.70
CA LYS A 83 7.64 26.25 -5.46
C LYS A 83 8.84 26.45 -6.39
N ASN A 84 9.25 25.41 -7.14
CA ASN A 84 10.42 25.49 -8.03
C ASN A 84 10.01 26.09 -9.38
N LYS A 85 10.56 27.26 -9.71
CA LYS A 85 10.24 27.99 -10.95
C LYS A 85 10.61 27.21 -12.21
N THR A 86 11.76 26.51 -12.21
CA THR A 86 12.19 25.69 -13.35
C THR A 86 11.18 24.57 -13.61
N HIS A 87 10.77 23.83 -12.56
CA HIS A 87 9.76 22.79 -12.71
C HIS A 87 8.43 23.34 -13.23
N GLN A 88 8.00 24.53 -12.79
CA GLN A 88 6.76 25.14 -13.30
C GLN A 88 6.88 25.54 -14.78
N ASN A 89 8.05 26.03 -15.20
CA ASN A 89 8.32 26.33 -16.60
C ASN A 89 8.31 25.07 -17.45
N ASP A 90 8.91 23.98 -17.01
CA ASP A 90 8.90 22.69 -17.72
C ASP A 90 7.48 22.16 -17.88
N LEU A 91 6.68 22.19 -16.82
CA LEU A 91 5.29 21.76 -16.88
C LEU A 91 4.49 22.60 -17.89
N LYS A 92 4.70 23.93 -17.89
CA LYS A 92 4.03 24.85 -18.83
C LYS A 92 4.43 24.54 -20.28
N LYS A 93 5.73 24.40 -20.57
CA LYS A 93 6.25 24.06 -21.91
C LYS A 93 5.69 22.73 -22.43
N GLN A 94 5.55 21.72 -21.55
CA GLN A 94 5.09 20.38 -21.90
C GLN A 94 3.56 20.21 -21.74
N ASN A 95 2.84 21.26 -21.39
CA ASN A 95 1.39 21.22 -21.11
C ASN A 95 1.03 20.11 -20.09
N ILE A 96 1.78 20.07 -18.98
CA ILE A 96 1.60 19.12 -17.88
C ILE A 96 0.92 19.84 -16.73
N GLN A 97 -0.12 19.22 -16.19
CA GLN A 97 -0.82 19.72 -15.01
C GLN A 97 -0.40 18.96 -13.78
N SER A 98 -0.25 19.66 -12.65
CA SER A 98 0.09 19.03 -11.36
C SER A 98 -0.97 18.03 -10.92
N ILE A 99 -0.53 16.90 -10.35
CA ILE A 99 -1.34 15.88 -9.70
C ILE A 99 -1.06 15.97 -8.20
N ASP A 100 -2.11 16.14 -7.39
CA ASP A 100 -1.99 16.46 -5.97
C ASP A 100 -2.34 15.27 -5.07
N LEU A 101 -3.02 14.27 -5.64
CA LEU A 101 -3.45 13.07 -4.93
C LEU A 101 -3.24 11.84 -5.81
N VAL A 102 -2.60 10.82 -5.26
CA VAL A 102 -2.37 9.53 -5.91
C VAL A 102 -3.02 8.45 -5.05
N ILE A 103 -4.00 7.75 -5.60
CA ILE A 103 -4.69 6.63 -4.93
C ILE A 103 -4.41 5.38 -5.77
N VAL A 104 -3.58 4.50 -5.22
CA VAL A 104 -3.13 3.29 -5.91
C VAL A 104 -3.02 2.16 -4.91
N ASP A 105 -3.66 1.05 -5.18
CA ASP A 105 -3.36 -0.21 -4.52
C ASP A 105 -2.69 -1.18 -5.51
N LEU A 106 -1.81 -2.01 -5.01
CA LEU A 106 -1.05 -2.96 -5.82
C LEU A 106 -1.87 -4.21 -6.12
N TYR A 107 -1.51 -4.92 -7.18
CA TYR A 107 -2.08 -6.23 -7.44
C TYR A 107 -1.80 -7.19 -6.27
N PRO A 108 -2.78 -8.05 -5.89
CA PRO A 108 -2.66 -8.94 -4.74
C PRO A 108 -1.75 -10.14 -5.06
N PHE A 109 -0.44 -9.89 -5.27
CA PHE A 109 0.55 -10.89 -5.69
C PHE A 109 0.59 -12.09 -4.73
N GLU A 110 0.58 -11.85 -3.40
CA GLU A 110 0.54 -12.94 -2.40
C GLU A 110 -0.65 -13.89 -2.59
N LYS A 111 -1.84 -13.33 -2.91
CA LYS A 111 -3.02 -14.17 -3.18
C LYS A 111 -2.85 -15.00 -4.43
N GLN A 112 -2.17 -14.46 -5.44
CA GLN A 112 -1.93 -15.17 -6.71
C GLN A 112 -0.90 -16.28 -6.56
N ILE A 113 0.11 -16.12 -5.71
CA ILE A 113 1.06 -17.19 -5.37
C ILE A 113 0.30 -18.41 -4.85
N LYS A 114 -0.64 -18.23 -3.92
CA LYS A 114 -1.41 -19.30 -3.27
C LYS A 114 -2.24 -20.12 -4.24
N ILE A 115 -2.88 -19.46 -5.19
CA ILE A 115 -3.69 -20.14 -6.19
C ILE A 115 -2.86 -20.71 -7.35
N LYS A 116 -1.52 -20.66 -7.23
CA LYS A 116 -0.56 -21.16 -8.24
C LYS A 116 -0.89 -20.71 -9.65
N SER A 117 -1.21 -19.43 -9.82
CA SER A 117 -1.61 -18.86 -11.11
C SER A 117 -0.51 -19.05 -12.16
N LYS A 118 -0.83 -19.66 -13.30
CA LYS A 118 0.09 -19.79 -14.44
C LYS A 118 0.52 -18.44 -15.03
N LYS A 119 -0.22 -17.37 -14.72
CA LYS A 119 0.07 -16.00 -15.18
C LYS A 119 0.65 -15.13 -14.06
N LEU A 120 1.32 -15.72 -13.08
CA LEU A 120 1.76 -15.00 -11.88
C LEU A 120 2.67 -13.80 -12.20
N ILE A 121 3.52 -13.91 -13.23
CA ILE A 121 4.38 -12.81 -13.70
C ILE A 121 3.54 -11.57 -14.10
N GLU A 122 2.35 -11.75 -14.66
CA GLU A 122 1.47 -10.63 -15.04
C GLU A 122 0.89 -9.86 -13.84
N TYR A 123 1.02 -10.42 -12.65
CA TYR A 123 0.66 -9.74 -11.39
C TYR A 123 1.83 -9.00 -10.74
N ILE A 124 3.03 -9.04 -11.35
CA ILE A 124 4.12 -8.16 -10.94
C ILE A 124 3.81 -6.76 -11.45
N ASP A 125 3.40 -5.90 -10.53
CA ASP A 125 2.98 -4.53 -10.83
C ASP A 125 4.19 -3.61 -10.94
N ILE A 126 4.36 -2.99 -12.09
CA ILE A 126 5.43 -2.00 -12.34
C ILE A 126 4.89 -0.57 -12.17
N GLY A 127 3.73 -0.31 -12.74
CA GLY A 127 3.15 1.03 -12.78
C GLY A 127 2.66 1.52 -11.41
N GLY A 128 2.07 0.62 -10.62
CA GLY A 128 1.59 0.92 -9.27
C GLY A 128 2.69 1.36 -8.32
N PRO A 129 3.75 0.55 -8.10
CA PRO A 129 4.89 0.96 -7.29
C PRO A 129 5.54 2.26 -7.77
N SER A 130 5.68 2.46 -9.08
CA SER A 130 6.24 3.68 -9.64
C SER A 130 5.43 4.93 -9.27
N LEU A 131 4.10 4.87 -9.38
CA LEU A 131 3.19 5.96 -8.98
C LEU A 131 3.25 6.23 -7.47
N ILE A 132 3.20 5.17 -6.66
CA ILE A 132 3.25 5.24 -5.21
C ILE A 132 4.56 5.91 -4.77
N ARG A 133 5.70 5.45 -5.26
CA ARG A 133 7.03 5.97 -4.90
C ARG A 133 7.22 7.42 -5.36
N ALA A 134 6.75 7.77 -6.57
CA ALA A 134 6.81 9.14 -7.06
C ALA A 134 6.03 10.11 -6.16
N ALA A 135 4.80 9.75 -5.79
CA ALA A 135 3.97 10.56 -4.91
C ALA A 135 4.54 10.62 -3.48
N ALA A 136 4.99 9.49 -2.93
CA ALA A 136 5.60 9.41 -1.61
C ALA A 136 6.87 10.27 -1.51
N LYS A 137 7.73 10.25 -2.54
CA LYS A 137 8.92 11.13 -2.61
C LYS A 137 8.54 12.61 -2.54
N ASN A 138 7.46 13.00 -3.20
CA ASN A 138 7.03 14.41 -3.26
C ASN A 138 5.96 14.74 -2.21
N PHE A 139 6.02 14.16 -1.01
CA PHE A 139 5.03 14.36 0.06
C PHE A 139 4.86 15.82 0.50
N ASN A 140 5.81 16.68 0.21
CA ASN A 140 5.66 18.12 0.47
C ASN A 140 4.52 18.74 -0.33
N ASP A 141 4.21 18.19 -1.50
CA ASP A 141 3.23 18.73 -2.43
C ASP A 141 2.12 17.75 -2.80
N VAL A 142 2.31 16.44 -2.62
CA VAL A 142 1.40 15.37 -3.07
C VAL A 142 1.00 14.45 -1.92
N THR A 143 -0.26 14.05 -1.92
CA THR A 143 -0.79 13.02 -1.03
C THR A 143 -0.77 11.67 -1.74
N VAL A 144 -0.28 10.63 -1.10
CA VAL A 144 -0.37 9.25 -1.58
C VAL A 144 -1.27 8.42 -0.67
N ILE A 145 -2.13 7.61 -1.24
CA ILE A 145 -2.94 6.59 -0.55
C ILE A 145 -2.68 5.27 -1.25
N SER A 146 -2.07 4.34 -0.53
CA SER A 146 -1.65 3.03 -1.04
C SER A 146 -2.37 1.85 -0.39
N ASP A 147 -3.35 2.14 0.47
CA ASP A 147 -4.15 1.16 1.19
C ASP A 147 -5.61 1.61 1.25
N ILE A 148 -6.53 0.70 0.94
CA ILE A 148 -7.97 0.92 0.96
C ILE A 148 -8.50 1.28 2.37
N ASN A 149 -7.79 0.85 3.42
CA ASN A 149 -8.13 1.16 4.81
C ASN A 149 -7.90 2.64 5.17
N ASP A 150 -7.12 3.37 4.37
CA ASP A 150 -6.84 4.79 4.59
C ASP A 150 -7.89 5.73 3.97
N TYR A 151 -8.88 5.21 3.24
CA TYR A 151 -9.93 6.02 2.60
C TYR A 151 -10.73 6.85 3.60
N PHE A 152 -11.02 6.29 4.78
CA PHE A 152 -11.69 7.03 5.85
C PHE A 152 -10.82 8.19 6.35
N GLN A 153 -9.54 7.96 6.57
CA GLN A 153 -8.61 9.00 7.04
C GLN A 153 -8.45 10.11 5.99
N LEU A 154 -8.33 9.76 4.69
CA LEU A 154 -8.30 10.72 3.59
C LEU A 154 -9.58 11.58 3.56
N THR A 155 -10.74 10.94 3.66
CA THR A 155 -12.04 11.63 3.66
C THR A 155 -12.15 12.61 4.84
N LYS A 156 -11.74 12.18 6.03
CA LYS A 156 -11.69 13.02 7.23
C LYS A 156 -10.76 14.21 7.04
N GLU A 157 -9.53 13.97 6.55
CA GLU A 157 -8.52 15.00 6.29
C GLU A 157 -9.02 16.06 5.29
N LEU A 158 -9.60 15.63 4.16
CA LEU A 158 -10.17 16.53 3.15
C LEU A 158 -11.35 17.35 3.67
N ASN A 159 -12.21 16.75 4.50
CA ASN A 159 -13.36 17.47 5.07
C ASN A 159 -12.91 18.52 6.09
N ILE A 160 -12.02 18.17 7.02
CA ILE A 160 -11.50 19.11 8.04
C ILE A 160 -10.76 20.27 7.37
N ASN A 161 -9.94 20.00 6.36
CA ASN A 161 -9.10 21.00 5.70
C ASN A 161 -9.72 21.56 4.40
N LYS A 162 -11.05 21.50 4.24
CA LYS A 162 -11.80 22.09 3.12
C LYS A 162 -11.21 21.72 1.74
N GLY A 163 -10.92 20.42 1.54
CA GLY A 163 -10.35 19.85 0.31
C GLY A 163 -8.83 20.03 0.16
N SER A 164 -8.14 20.22 1.28
CA SER A 164 -6.68 20.27 1.37
C SER A 164 -6.16 19.15 2.27
N THR A 165 -4.85 18.90 2.23
CA THR A 165 -4.18 17.94 3.12
C THR A 165 -3.04 18.63 3.87
N SER A 166 -2.83 18.26 5.13
CA SER A 166 -1.75 18.76 5.97
C SER A 166 -0.42 18.07 5.67
N ILE A 167 0.68 18.72 5.94
CA ILE A 167 2.02 18.12 5.79
C ILE A 167 2.22 16.89 6.68
N LYS A 168 1.64 16.90 7.90
CA LYS A 168 1.69 15.78 8.83
C LYS A 168 1.02 14.54 8.22
N PHE A 169 -0.17 14.72 7.64
CA PHE A 169 -0.89 13.66 6.96
C PHE A 169 -0.12 13.13 5.75
N ARG A 170 0.38 14.00 4.87
CA ARG A 170 1.15 13.59 3.68
C ARG A 170 2.42 12.84 4.05
N LYS A 171 3.16 13.30 5.05
CA LYS A 171 4.39 12.63 5.53
C LYS A 171 4.09 11.25 6.11
N TYR A 172 3.01 11.13 6.89
CA TYR A 172 2.58 9.85 7.43
C TYR A 172 2.19 8.85 6.33
N MET A 173 1.37 9.30 5.36
CA MET A 173 0.97 8.46 4.22
C MET A 173 2.16 8.09 3.32
N SER A 174 3.15 8.98 3.18
CA SER A 174 4.40 8.68 2.47
C SER A 174 5.19 7.54 3.14
N ALA A 175 5.33 7.57 4.46
CA ALA A 175 6.00 6.49 5.19
C ALA A 175 5.28 5.14 5.01
N LYS A 176 3.93 5.13 5.11
CA LYS A 176 3.14 3.92 4.81
C LYS A 176 3.34 3.44 3.38
N ALA A 177 3.35 4.34 2.42
CA ALA A 177 3.48 4.03 1.01
C ALA A 177 4.82 3.35 0.67
N PHE A 178 5.93 3.84 1.25
CA PHE A 178 7.22 3.15 1.13
C PHE A 178 7.22 1.78 1.81
N GLY A 179 6.55 1.63 2.95
CA GLY A 179 6.36 0.33 3.60
C GLY A 179 5.59 -0.66 2.70
N VAL A 180 4.54 -0.20 2.02
CA VAL A 180 3.74 -1.03 1.09
C VAL A 180 4.60 -1.50 -0.08
N THR A 181 5.38 -0.61 -0.71
CA THR A 181 6.22 -1.00 -1.85
C THR A 181 7.38 -1.91 -1.44
N ALA A 182 8.04 -1.64 -0.30
CA ALA A 182 9.10 -2.49 0.22
C ALA A 182 8.59 -3.90 0.56
N TYR A 183 7.44 -3.99 1.22
CA TYR A 183 6.79 -5.27 1.51
C TYR A 183 6.46 -6.02 0.21
N TYR A 184 5.87 -5.35 -0.77
CA TYR A 184 5.52 -5.93 -2.07
C TYR A 184 6.74 -6.51 -2.77
N ASP A 185 7.83 -5.73 -2.89
CA ASP A 185 9.06 -6.16 -3.55
C ASP A 185 9.72 -7.33 -2.79
N SER A 186 9.65 -7.35 -1.46
CA SER A 186 10.18 -8.45 -0.67
C SER A 186 9.42 -9.77 -0.91
N VAL A 187 8.09 -9.72 -1.07
CA VAL A 187 7.28 -10.90 -1.41
C VAL A 187 7.61 -11.42 -2.81
N VAL A 188 7.77 -10.52 -3.79
CA VAL A 188 8.18 -10.90 -5.15
C VAL A 188 9.57 -11.54 -5.15
N SER A 189 10.52 -10.94 -4.43
CA SER A 189 11.89 -11.46 -4.31
C SER A 189 11.93 -12.84 -3.65
N ASP A 190 11.19 -13.04 -2.55
CA ASP A 190 11.14 -14.34 -1.87
C ASP A 190 10.51 -15.41 -2.76
N TRP A 191 9.47 -15.06 -3.52
CA TRP A 191 8.87 -15.98 -4.48
C TRP A 191 9.89 -16.41 -5.56
N LEU A 192 10.63 -15.47 -6.15
CA LEU A 192 11.67 -15.79 -7.15
C LEU A 192 12.80 -16.63 -6.57
N ASN A 193 13.30 -16.31 -5.37
CA ASN A 193 14.32 -17.11 -4.69
C ASN A 193 13.83 -18.56 -4.47
N ASN A 194 12.58 -18.74 -4.08
CA ASN A 194 11.98 -20.06 -3.90
C ASN A 194 11.87 -20.84 -5.22
N GLN A 195 11.50 -20.16 -6.33
CA GLN A 195 11.46 -20.80 -7.66
C GLN A 195 12.84 -21.31 -8.10
N LEU A 196 13.90 -20.60 -7.73
CA LEU A 196 15.29 -20.92 -8.05
C LEU A 196 15.96 -21.77 -6.97
N SER A 197 15.26 -22.17 -5.91
CA SER A 197 15.80 -22.92 -4.75
C SER A 197 17.01 -22.24 -4.10
N ILE A 198 17.06 -20.90 -4.14
CA ILE A 198 18.13 -20.11 -3.52
C ILE A 198 17.89 -20.05 -2.01
N LYS A 199 18.67 -20.82 -1.23
CA LYS A 199 18.59 -20.88 0.24
C LYS A 199 19.24 -19.66 0.90
N PHE A 200 20.30 -19.13 0.33
CA PHE A 200 21.11 -18.04 0.88
C PHE A 200 21.26 -16.90 -0.14
N PRO A 201 20.23 -16.06 -0.31
CA PRO A 201 20.32 -14.91 -1.21
C PRO A 201 21.30 -13.86 -0.64
N ILE A 202 21.99 -13.12 -1.53
CA ILE A 202 22.93 -12.05 -1.14
C ILE A 202 22.28 -11.00 -0.23
N ARG A 203 20.99 -10.75 -0.43
CA ARG A 203 20.19 -9.86 0.45
C ARG A 203 18.94 -10.59 0.90
N LYS A 204 18.84 -10.87 2.20
CA LYS A 204 17.67 -11.49 2.81
C LYS A 204 16.78 -10.40 3.40
N MET A 205 15.54 -10.38 2.98
CA MET A 205 14.52 -9.51 3.57
C MET A 205 13.64 -10.32 4.51
N ILE A 206 13.30 -9.73 5.66
CA ILE A 206 12.29 -10.24 6.59
C ILE A 206 11.15 -9.25 6.55
N HIS A 207 9.97 -9.72 6.14
CA HIS A 207 8.78 -8.88 6.05
C HIS A 207 7.65 -9.46 6.88
N GLY A 208 6.79 -8.58 7.39
CA GLY A 208 5.63 -8.99 8.15
C GLY A 208 4.55 -7.92 8.20
N LYS A 209 3.32 -8.34 8.41
CA LYS A 209 2.17 -7.44 8.61
C LYS A 209 1.88 -7.33 10.10
N LEU A 210 1.79 -6.11 10.63
CA LEU A 210 1.37 -5.86 12.00
C LEU A 210 -0.06 -6.41 12.18
N ILE A 211 -0.24 -7.34 13.10
CA ILE A 211 -1.53 -7.93 13.43
C ILE A 211 -2.05 -7.49 14.80
N GLY A 212 -1.18 -6.99 15.66
CA GLY A 212 -1.58 -6.48 16.96
C GLY A 212 -0.47 -5.77 17.70
N ARG A 213 -0.86 -4.94 18.67
CA ARG A 213 0.05 -4.41 19.68
C ARG A 213 -0.07 -5.31 20.91
N LEU A 214 1.07 -5.65 21.48
CA LEU A 214 1.12 -6.41 22.71
C LEU A 214 0.79 -5.50 23.89
N ARG A 215 0.36 -6.09 24.99
CA ARG A 215 0.08 -5.38 26.24
C ARG A 215 1.32 -4.63 26.73
N TYR A 216 2.50 -5.25 26.62
CA TYR A 216 3.84 -4.69 26.85
C TYR A 216 4.89 -5.58 26.15
N GLY A 217 6.14 -5.12 26.05
CA GLY A 217 7.26 -5.89 25.50
C GLY A 217 7.77 -6.94 26.50
N GLU A 218 9.07 -7.18 26.54
CA GLU A 218 9.72 -8.06 27.51
C GLU A 218 9.53 -7.51 28.93
N ASN A 219 9.69 -6.22 29.10
CA ASN A 219 9.47 -5.49 30.35
C ASN A 219 8.22 -4.59 30.28
N PRO A 220 7.56 -4.30 31.42
CA PRO A 220 6.30 -3.54 31.47
C PRO A 220 6.33 -2.15 30.84
N HIS A 221 7.48 -1.49 30.82
CA HIS A 221 7.66 -0.15 30.24
C HIS A 221 7.93 -0.17 28.74
N GLN A 222 8.16 -1.35 28.15
CA GLN A 222 8.44 -1.48 26.72
C GLN A 222 7.17 -1.68 25.93
N GLN A 223 7.18 -1.22 24.67
CA GLN A 223 6.13 -1.50 23.71
C GLN A 223 6.51 -2.73 22.88
N GLY A 224 5.53 -3.59 22.59
CA GLY A 224 5.68 -4.74 21.71
C GLY A 224 4.68 -4.72 20.56
N GLY A 225 5.10 -5.19 19.40
CA GLY A 225 4.25 -5.37 18.23
C GLY A 225 4.36 -6.77 17.68
N LEU A 226 3.22 -7.39 17.37
CA LEU A 226 3.17 -8.71 16.77
C LEU A 226 3.03 -8.58 15.25
N TYR A 227 4.00 -9.12 14.52
CA TYR A 227 4.03 -9.13 13.07
C TYR A 227 3.87 -10.53 12.54
N LYS A 228 2.95 -10.71 11.61
CA LYS A 228 2.73 -11.97 10.90
C LYS A 228 3.64 -12.04 9.68
N THR A 229 4.53 -13.04 9.66
CA THR A 229 5.46 -13.32 8.55
C THR A 229 5.00 -14.46 7.65
N SER A 230 4.11 -15.33 8.18
CA SER A 230 3.47 -16.43 7.46
C SER A 230 1.95 -16.36 7.64
N GLU A 231 1.22 -17.22 6.95
CA GLU A 231 -0.24 -17.20 7.02
C GLU A 231 -0.81 -17.78 8.31
N ASN A 232 -0.14 -18.77 8.84
CA ASN A 232 -0.57 -19.47 10.04
C ASN A 232 0.43 -19.24 11.18
N LEU A 233 -0.05 -18.68 12.29
CA LEU A 233 0.74 -18.57 13.51
C LEU A 233 0.76 -19.87 14.32
N GLY A 234 -0.03 -20.86 13.91
CA GLY A 234 -0.18 -22.12 14.66
C GLY A 234 -1.01 -22.01 15.93
N ILE A 235 -1.54 -20.83 16.22
CA ILE A 235 -2.35 -20.56 17.43
C ILE A 235 -3.52 -19.65 17.10
N ASP A 236 -4.64 -19.88 17.80
CA ASP A 236 -5.81 -19.01 17.78
C ASP A 236 -6.19 -18.62 19.21
N LYS A 237 -6.25 -17.30 19.47
CA LYS A 237 -6.74 -16.79 20.75
C LYS A 237 -8.26 -16.82 20.77
N ILE A 238 -8.83 -17.69 21.59
CA ILE A 238 -10.28 -17.87 21.71
C ILE A 238 -10.88 -16.87 22.71
N HIS A 239 -10.20 -16.61 23.85
CA HIS A 239 -10.71 -15.78 24.94
C HIS A 239 -9.59 -15.20 25.80
N GLY A 240 -9.90 -14.24 26.66
CA GLY A 240 -9.01 -13.70 27.68
C GLY A 240 -8.35 -12.36 27.30
N LYS A 241 -7.47 -11.87 28.19
CA LYS A 241 -6.74 -10.61 28.06
C LYS A 241 -5.77 -10.63 26.88
N GLU A 242 -5.37 -9.44 26.38
CA GLU A 242 -4.31 -9.34 25.38
C GLU A 242 -3.00 -9.97 25.89
N LEU A 243 -2.33 -10.72 25.00
CA LEU A 243 -1.08 -11.39 25.32
C LEU A 243 0.07 -10.39 25.39
N SER A 244 1.03 -10.66 26.29
CA SER A 244 2.30 -9.96 26.37
C SER A 244 3.37 -10.66 25.50
N TYR A 245 4.53 -10.02 25.37
CA TYR A 245 5.71 -10.63 24.76
C TYR A 245 6.05 -11.99 25.41
N ASN A 246 6.11 -12.03 26.73
CA ASN A 246 6.45 -13.24 27.48
C ASN A 246 5.45 -14.38 27.22
N ASN A 247 4.15 -14.07 27.09
CA ASN A 247 3.16 -15.10 26.75
C ASN A 247 3.40 -15.68 25.34
N TYR A 248 3.77 -14.85 24.34
CA TYR A 248 4.12 -15.37 23.03
C TYR A 248 5.42 -16.19 23.04
N ASN A 249 6.41 -15.80 23.86
CA ASN A 249 7.63 -16.58 24.05
C ASN A 249 7.34 -17.94 24.66
N ASP A 250 6.52 -18.00 25.72
CA ASP A 250 6.06 -19.25 26.34
C ASP A 250 5.32 -20.15 25.32
N ILE A 251 4.40 -19.57 24.53
CA ILE A 251 3.65 -20.31 23.50
C ILE A 251 4.60 -20.86 22.43
N TYR A 252 5.56 -20.04 21.97
CA TYR A 252 6.54 -20.47 20.97
C TYR A 252 7.39 -21.65 21.47
N SER A 253 7.85 -21.56 22.71
CA SER A 253 8.64 -22.61 23.36
C SER A 253 7.81 -23.89 23.53
N ALA A 254 6.54 -23.76 23.97
CA ALA A 254 5.64 -24.89 24.08
C ALA A 254 5.42 -25.60 22.73
N LEU A 255 5.14 -24.84 21.67
CA LEU A 255 4.94 -25.38 20.34
C LEU A 255 6.22 -26.01 19.77
N SER A 256 7.38 -25.44 20.04
CA SER A 256 8.66 -25.97 19.60
C SER A 256 8.93 -27.35 20.21
N ILE A 257 8.65 -27.53 21.52
CA ILE A 257 8.78 -28.80 22.19
C ILE A 257 7.69 -29.78 21.71
N LEU A 258 6.44 -29.33 21.61
CA LEU A 258 5.32 -30.18 21.19
C LEU A 258 5.55 -30.77 19.78
N ASN A 259 6.12 -30.01 18.89
CA ASN A 259 6.43 -30.43 17.51
C ASN A 259 7.51 -31.52 17.43
N THR A 260 8.22 -31.82 18.51
CA THR A 260 9.15 -32.99 18.58
C THR A 260 8.45 -34.27 18.87
N PHE A 261 7.21 -34.24 19.39
CA PHE A 261 6.42 -35.44 19.69
C PHE A 261 5.70 -35.93 18.44
N LYS A 262 5.43 -37.23 18.38
CA LYS A 262 4.47 -37.76 17.43
C LYS A 262 3.06 -37.36 17.83
N LYS A 263 2.15 -37.37 16.87
CA LYS A 263 0.76 -36.97 17.09
C LYS A 263 0.14 -37.77 18.25
N ASN A 264 -0.41 -37.09 19.26
CA ASN A 264 -1.05 -37.63 20.45
C ASN A 264 -0.12 -38.34 21.46
N GLU A 265 1.20 -38.08 21.42
CA GLU A 265 2.16 -38.77 22.34
C GLU A 265 2.53 -37.94 23.58
N GLY A 266 2.11 -36.68 23.69
CA GLY A 266 2.50 -35.87 24.84
C GLY A 266 1.73 -34.57 24.99
N ALA A 267 2.00 -33.91 26.11
CA ALA A 267 1.52 -32.59 26.45
C ALA A 267 2.69 -31.72 26.96
N VAL A 268 2.64 -30.44 26.72
CA VAL A 268 3.64 -29.49 27.19
C VAL A 268 2.98 -28.42 28.03
N ILE A 269 3.52 -28.18 29.21
CA ILE A 269 3.11 -27.13 30.14
C ILE A 269 4.32 -26.25 30.39
N ILE A 270 4.19 -24.96 30.09
CA ILE A 270 5.27 -23.97 30.25
C ILE A 270 4.84 -22.87 31.22
N LYS A 271 5.73 -22.51 32.12
CA LYS A 271 5.60 -21.36 33.02
C LYS A 271 6.93 -20.62 33.02
N HIS A 272 6.97 -19.48 32.30
CA HIS A 272 8.14 -18.61 32.15
C HIS A 272 9.35 -19.32 31.53
N THR A 273 9.64 -19.01 30.30
CA THR A 273 10.86 -19.38 29.58
C THR A 273 11.91 -18.30 29.69
#